data_93cb16fe35c093768685302e839e55a4
#
_entry.id   93cb16fe35c093768685302e839e55a4
#
_cell.length_a   1.000
_cell.length_b   1.000
_cell.length_c   1.000
_cell.angle_alpha   90.00
_cell.angle_beta   90.00
_cell.angle_gamma   90.00
#
_symmetry.space_group_name_H-M   'P 1'
#
loop_
_entity.id
_entity.type
_entity.pdbx_description
1 polymer ?
#
loop_
_entity_poly.entity_id
_entity_poly.type
_entity_poly.pdbx_seq_one_letter_code
_entity_poly.pdbx_strand_id
1 'polypeptide(L)'
;MPRPSLGRVLAIVVLCAHAVTAAAAPEPSGDTLSRFFVWWNATFKVPGGYTPAAFGEWFTPDATLVLEGKEVIRGLDGWAAHFQRIQSGGGDVEIVVPFKRVFQEGDRIYTYHVIRSRRDGALSCALAAGHAELRGGKISTIVLVRSTLDPAKGPMDPECWTK
;
A
#
# COMPACT_ATOMS: atom_id res chain seq x y z
N MET A 1 20.26 -58.77 63.99
CA MET A 1 20.94 -57.93 63.03
C MET A 1 19.95 -57.50 61.99
N PRO A 2 19.47 -56.28 62.00
CA PRO A 2 18.53 -55.77 60.98
C PRO A 2 19.34 -55.13 59.78
N ARG A 3 18.82 -55.43 58.56
CA ARG A 3 19.34 -54.88 57.27
C ARG A 3 18.80 -53.47 57.05
N PRO A 4 19.55 -52.54 56.51
CA PRO A 4 19.02 -51.25 56.13
C PRO A 4 18.33 -51.31 54.76
N SER A 5 17.18 -50.71 54.67
CA SER A 5 16.42 -50.50 53.45
C SER A 5 16.99 -49.33 52.61
N LEU A 6 17.34 -49.62 51.35
CA LEU A 6 17.71 -48.59 50.38
C LEU A 6 16.45 -47.82 49.95
N GLY A 7 16.37 -46.57 50.37
CA GLY A 7 15.40 -45.60 49.82
C GLY A 7 15.76 -45.21 48.40
N ARG A 8 14.85 -45.46 47.43
CA ARG A 8 14.96 -44.94 46.07
C ARG A 8 14.58 -43.47 46.05
N VAL A 9 15.53 -42.61 45.76
CA VAL A 9 15.29 -41.21 45.51
C VAL A 9 14.85 -41.07 44.06
N LEU A 10 13.61 -40.67 43.86
CA LEU A 10 13.03 -40.39 42.53
C LEU A 10 13.37 -38.92 42.17
N ALA A 11 14.31 -38.74 41.29
CA ALA A 11 14.63 -37.41 40.77
C ALA A 11 13.60 -37.02 39.71
N ILE A 12 12.76 -36.05 40.04
CA ILE A 12 11.80 -35.46 39.06
C ILE A 12 12.57 -34.40 38.30
N VAL A 13 12.88 -34.66 37.03
CA VAL A 13 13.40 -33.68 36.06
C VAL A 13 12.24 -32.87 35.54
N VAL A 14 12.10 -31.63 36.00
CA VAL A 14 11.13 -30.66 35.46
C VAL A 14 11.74 -30.06 34.20
N LEU A 15 11.27 -30.50 33.02
CA LEU A 15 11.58 -29.84 31.73
C LEU A 15 10.80 -28.52 31.63
N CYS A 16 11.43 -27.40 31.88
CA CYS A 16 10.87 -26.09 31.55
C CYS A 16 10.95 -25.89 30.03
N ALA A 17 9.83 -26.12 29.32
CA ALA A 17 9.69 -25.73 27.92
C ALA A 17 9.58 -24.20 27.86
N HIS A 18 10.66 -23.54 27.45
CA HIS A 18 10.64 -22.11 27.14
C HIS A 18 9.95 -21.94 25.79
N ALA A 19 8.69 -21.46 25.79
CA ALA A 19 8.01 -21.01 24.59
C ALA A 19 8.74 -19.75 24.10
N VAL A 20 9.52 -19.88 23.03
CA VAL A 20 10.06 -18.73 22.29
C VAL A 20 8.88 -18.09 21.55
N THR A 21 8.33 -17.03 22.12
CA THR A 21 7.42 -16.14 21.41
C THR A 21 8.23 -15.47 20.30
N ALA A 22 8.00 -15.90 19.05
CA ALA A 22 8.50 -15.17 17.88
C ALA A 22 7.91 -13.76 17.95
N ALA A 23 8.79 -12.76 18.14
CA ALA A 23 8.39 -11.36 18.01
C ALA A 23 7.90 -11.15 16.59
N ALA A 24 6.64 -10.72 16.44
CA ALA A 24 6.09 -10.32 15.15
C ALA A 24 7.01 -9.23 14.58
N ALA A 25 7.36 -9.34 13.30
CA ALA A 25 8.09 -8.28 12.62
C ALA A 25 7.32 -6.97 12.79
N PRO A 26 8.00 -5.81 13.01
CA PRO A 26 7.31 -4.54 13.16
C PRO A 26 6.49 -4.29 11.89
N GLU A 27 5.17 -4.10 12.06
CA GLU A 27 4.27 -3.70 10.98
C GLU A 27 4.84 -2.44 10.33
N PRO A 28 4.88 -2.36 8.98
CA PRO A 28 5.33 -1.16 8.31
C PRO A 28 4.50 0.03 8.80
N SER A 29 5.15 1.06 9.31
CA SER A 29 4.49 2.27 9.79
C SER A 29 3.69 2.93 8.65
N GLY A 30 2.42 3.23 8.90
CA GLY A 30 1.54 3.90 7.95
C GLY A 30 0.23 3.15 7.69
N ASP A 31 -0.75 3.88 7.19
CA ASP A 31 -2.04 3.33 6.79
C ASP A 31 -1.93 2.43 5.55
N THR A 32 -2.97 1.63 5.29
CA THR A 32 -3.01 0.69 4.17
C THR A 32 -2.81 1.37 2.80
N LEU A 33 -3.35 2.58 2.61
CA LEU A 33 -3.26 3.28 1.33
C LEU A 33 -1.84 3.83 1.10
N SER A 34 -1.18 4.37 2.14
CA SER A 34 0.21 4.82 2.08
C SER A 34 1.14 3.66 1.72
N ARG A 35 0.98 2.50 2.38
CA ARG A 35 1.76 1.29 2.09
C ARG A 35 1.51 0.77 0.67
N PHE A 36 0.26 0.79 0.23
CA PHE A 36 -0.10 0.43 -1.15
C PHE A 36 0.64 1.31 -2.16
N PHE A 37 0.68 2.63 -1.98
CA PHE A 37 1.35 3.50 -2.95
C PHE A 37 2.89 3.42 -2.89
N VAL A 38 3.48 3.08 -1.76
CA VAL A 38 4.91 2.72 -1.71
C VAL A 38 5.18 1.48 -2.58
N TRP A 39 4.38 0.41 -2.43
CA TRP A 39 4.46 -0.77 -3.28
C TRP A 39 4.19 -0.43 -4.75
N TRP A 40 3.16 0.36 -5.02
CA TRP A 40 2.77 0.75 -6.38
C TRP A 40 3.91 1.49 -7.11
N ASN A 41 4.53 2.48 -6.47
CA ASN A 41 5.66 3.23 -7.03
C ASN A 41 6.86 2.31 -7.34
N ALA A 42 7.16 1.37 -6.44
CA ALA A 42 8.23 0.39 -6.65
C ALA A 42 7.92 -0.54 -7.82
N THR A 43 6.67 -1.04 -7.88
CA THR A 43 6.19 -1.98 -8.91
C THR A 43 6.12 -1.30 -10.28
N PHE A 44 5.87 0.00 -10.36
CA PHE A 44 5.86 0.75 -11.62
C PHE A 44 7.18 0.60 -12.40
N LYS A 45 8.29 0.42 -11.70
CA LYS A 45 9.64 0.25 -12.26
C LYS A 45 9.95 -1.19 -12.71
N VAL A 46 9.05 -2.14 -12.44
CA VAL A 46 9.24 -3.57 -12.74
C VAL A 46 8.30 -3.98 -13.86
N PRO A 47 8.77 -4.18 -15.10
CA PRO A 47 7.93 -4.60 -16.21
C PRO A 47 7.12 -5.86 -15.84
N GLY A 48 5.80 -5.83 -16.08
CA GLY A 48 4.91 -6.94 -15.77
C GLY A 48 4.61 -7.14 -14.27
N GLY A 49 5.07 -6.24 -13.39
CA GLY A 49 4.84 -6.34 -11.95
C GLY A 49 3.38 -6.16 -11.52
N TYR A 50 2.59 -5.48 -12.31
CA TYR A 50 1.15 -5.30 -12.06
C TYR A 50 0.36 -6.51 -12.53
N THR A 51 0.14 -7.47 -11.64
CA THR A 51 -0.69 -8.65 -11.90
C THR A 51 -1.95 -8.65 -11.04
N PRO A 52 -3.04 -9.34 -11.43
CA PRO A 52 -4.23 -9.48 -10.58
C PRO A 52 -3.91 -10.04 -9.19
N ALA A 53 -2.99 -11.02 -9.12
CA ALA A 53 -2.55 -11.60 -7.85
C ALA A 53 -1.82 -10.56 -6.96
N ALA A 54 -0.93 -9.75 -7.54
CA ALA A 54 -0.22 -8.70 -6.80
C ALA A 54 -1.17 -7.61 -6.28
N PHE A 55 -2.18 -7.23 -7.06
CA PHE A 55 -3.25 -6.34 -6.57
C PHE A 55 -4.11 -6.99 -5.51
N GLY A 56 -4.33 -8.31 -5.56
CA GLY A 56 -5.10 -9.07 -4.58
C GLY A 56 -4.54 -9.05 -3.16
N GLU A 57 -3.25 -8.71 -2.99
CA GLU A 57 -2.66 -8.49 -1.67
C GLU A 57 -3.21 -7.21 -1.01
N TRP A 58 -3.58 -6.21 -1.80
CA TRP A 58 -4.04 -4.89 -1.35
C TRP A 58 -5.53 -4.69 -1.48
N PHE A 59 -6.16 -5.26 -2.48
CA PHE A 59 -7.54 -4.98 -2.88
C PHE A 59 -8.47 -6.17 -2.66
N THR A 60 -9.75 -5.86 -2.48
CA THR A 60 -10.81 -6.86 -2.58
C THR A 60 -11.01 -7.27 -4.04
N PRO A 61 -11.54 -8.49 -4.33
CA PRO A 61 -11.70 -8.98 -5.70
C PRO A 61 -12.53 -8.07 -6.62
N ASP A 62 -13.47 -7.33 -6.05
CA ASP A 62 -14.41 -6.43 -6.72
C ASP A 62 -14.03 -4.94 -6.62
N ALA A 63 -12.81 -4.64 -6.19
CA ALA A 63 -12.37 -3.28 -5.91
C ALA A 63 -12.53 -2.32 -7.10
N THR A 64 -12.90 -1.07 -6.80
CA THR A 64 -13.17 -0.03 -7.80
C THR A 64 -12.26 1.18 -7.66
N LEU A 65 -12.01 1.86 -8.78
CA LEU A 65 -11.45 3.21 -8.82
C LEU A 65 -12.48 4.16 -9.43
N VAL A 66 -12.79 5.21 -8.70
CA VAL A 66 -13.65 6.30 -9.15
C VAL A 66 -12.81 7.56 -9.28
N LEU A 67 -12.70 8.10 -10.49
CA LEU A 67 -12.00 9.35 -10.78
C LEU A 67 -13.00 10.40 -11.28
N GLU A 68 -12.97 11.58 -10.67
CA GLU A 68 -13.86 12.70 -11.00
C GLU A 68 -15.34 12.26 -11.13
N GLY A 69 -15.79 11.39 -10.20
CA GLY A 69 -17.15 10.88 -10.13
C GLY A 69 -17.49 9.76 -11.13
N LYS A 70 -16.52 9.26 -11.90
CA LYS A 70 -16.72 8.15 -12.85
C LYS A 70 -15.94 6.92 -12.41
N GLU A 71 -16.59 5.77 -12.40
CA GLU A 71 -15.89 4.49 -12.24
C GLU A 71 -15.04 4.22 -13.49
N VAL A 72 -13.72 4.08 -13.28
CA VAL A 72 -12.75 3.87 -14.36
C VAL A 72 -12.07 2.50 -14.30
N ILE A 73 -12.11 1.84 -13.15
CA ILE A 73 -11.57 0.49 -12.95
C ILE A 73 -12.55 -0.29 -12.07
N ARG A 74 -12.71 -1.59 -12.39
CA ARG A 74 -13.40 -2.57 -11.55
C ARG A 74 -12.67 -3.91 -11.57
N GLY A 75 -12.51 -4.51 -10.38
CA GLY A 75 -11.93 -5.83 -10.18
C GLY A 75 -10.43 -5.91 -10.43
N LEU A 76 -9.80 -6.97 -9.93
CA LEU A 76 -8.33 -7.11 -9.95
C LEU A 76 -7.75 -7.14 -11.37
N ASP A 77 -8.45 -7.78 -12.32
CA ASP A 77 -8.02 -7.78 -13.73
C ASP A 77 -8.05 -6.38 -14.34
N GLY A 78 -9.08 -5.59 -14.00
CA GLY A 78 -9.20 -4.20 -14.41
C GLY A 78 -8.05 -3.34 -13.87
N TRP A 79 -7.69 -3.52 -12.60
CA TRP A 79 -6.56 -2.84 -11.97
C TRP A 79 -5.24 -3.21 -12.68
N ALA A 80 -4.97 -4.48 -12.88
CA ALA A 80 -3.75 -4.94 -13.55
C ALA A 80 -3.67 -4.40 -14.99
N ALA A 81 -4.70 -4.58 -15.79
CA ALA A 81 -4.73 -4.13 -17.18
C ALA A 81 -4.57 -2.61 -17.32
N HIS A 82 -5.21 -1.83 -16.41
CA HIS A 82 -5.11 -0.37 -16.45
C HIS A 82 -3.66 0.10 -16.21
N PHE A 83 -3.01 -0.42 -15.16
CA PHE A 83 -1.67 0.04 -14.80
C PHE A 83 -0.57 -0.56 -15.69
N GLN A 84 -0.74 -1.77 -16.20
CA GLN A 84 0.14 -2.31 -17.27
C GLN A 84 0.11 -1.41 -18.51
N ARG A 85 -1.07 -0.91 -18.91
CA ARG A 85 -1.19 0.02 -20.04
C ARG A 85 -0.47 1.35 -19.79
N ILE A 86 -0.57 1.90 -18.58
CA ILE A 86 0.16 3.12 -18.21
C ILE A 86 1.67 2.86 -18.23
N GLN A 87 2.12 1.75 -17.65
CA GLN A 87 3.53 1.35 -17.60
C GLN A 87 4.11 1.13 -19.01
N SER A 88 3.39 0.41 -19.88
CA SER A 88 3.83 0.14 -21.26
C SER A 88 3.81 1.38 -22.17
N GLY A 89 3.07 2.42 -21.79
CA GLY A 89 3.02 3.68 -22.53
C GLY A 89 4.29 4.54 -22.39
N GLY A 90 5.29 4.08 -21.65
CA GLY A 90 6.54 4.78 -21.39
C GLY A 90 6.39 5.95 -20.40
N GLY A 91 7.53 6.46 -19.96
CA GLY A 91 7.60 7.54 -18.98
C GLY A 91 7.59 7.07 -17.53
N ASP A 92 7.51 8.04 -16.63
CA ASP A 92 7.47 7.83 -15.18
C ASP A 92 6.18 8.37 -14.61
N VAL A 93 5.61 7.67 -13.64
CA VAL A 93 4.51 8.15 -12.80
C VAL A 93 4.83 7.83 -11.35
N GLU A 94 4.58 8.77 -10.47
CA GLU A 94 4.80 8.61 -9.05
C GLU A 94 3.68 9.27 -8.25
N ILE A 95 3.17 8.55 -7.28
CA ILE A 95 2.32 9.09 -6.21
C ILE A 95 3.25 9.45 -5.06
N VAL A 96 3.34 10.73 -4.72
CA VAL A 96 4.27 11.18 -3.69
C VAL A 96 3.82 10.70 -2.31
N VAL A 97 4.68 9.95 -1.64
CA VAL A 97 4.51 9.53 -0.25
C VAL A 97 5.75 9.95 0.56
N PRO A 98 5.58 10.39 1.82
CA PRO A 98 4.32 10.50 2.55
C PRO A 98 3.37 11.53 1.94
N PHE A 99 2.06 11.31 2.09
CA PHE A 99 1.04 12.25 1.63
C PHE A 99 1.14 13.59 2.35
N LYS A 100 0.75 14.68 1.70
CA LYS A 100 0.66 16.01 2.33
C LYS A 100 -0.27 16.01 3.54
N ARG A 101 -1.36 15.27 3.43
CA ARG A 101 -2.29 14.99 4.53
C ARG A 101 -2.84 13.59 4.37
N VAL A 102 -2.96 12.89 5.48
CA VAL A 102 -3.63 11.60 5.58
C VAL A 102 -4.25 11.49 6.98
N PHE A 103 -5.46 10.97 7.04
CA PHE A 103 -6.10 10.56 8.29
C PHE A 103 -7.08 9.43 8.01
N GLN A 104 -7.31 8.60 8.99
CA GLN A 104 -8.25 7.50 8.90
C GLN A 104 -9.39 7.71 9.90
N GLU A 105 -10.61 7.46 9.43
CA GLU A 105 -11.82 7.43 10.24
C GLU A 105 -12.59 6.15 9.92
N GLY A 106 -12.67 5.24 10.88
CA GLY A 106 -13.24 3.91 10.67
C GLY A 106 -12.52 3.17 9.54
N ASP A 107 -13.29 2.74 8.55
CA ASP A 107 -12.80 2.03 7.37
C ASP A 107 -12.49 2.96 6.19
N ARG A 108 -12.33 4.26 6.43
CA ARG A 108 -11.97 5.23 5.39
C ARG A 108 -10.64 5.91 5.68
N ILE A 109 -9.78 5.96 4.66
CA ILE A 109 -8.50 6.67 4.68
C ILE A 109 -8.60 7.84 3.72
N TYR A 110 -8.58 9.05 4.24
CA TYR A 110 -8.63 10.31 3.47
C TYR A 110 -7.23 10.79 3.17
N THR A 111 -7.01 11.28 1.94
CA THR A 111 -5.69 11.74 1.51
C THR A 111 -5.76 13.04 0.73
N TYR A 112 -4.65 13.81 0.84
CA TYR A 112 -4.30 14.89 -0.05
C TYR A 112 -2.82 14.73 -0.43
N HIS A 113 -2.54 14.60 -1.73
CA HIS A 113 -1.21 14.23 -2.21
C HIS A 113 -0.91 14.76 -3.61
N VAL A 114 0.35 14.67 -4.00
CA VAL A 114 0.84 14.99 -5.34
C VAL A 114 0.94 13.73 -6.18
N ILE A 115 0.48 13.83 -7.43
CA ILE A 115 0.74 12.87 -8.50
C ILE A 115 1.63 13.58 -9.51
N ARG A 116 2.81 13.02 -9.80
CA ARG A 116 3.74 13.58 -10.77
C ARG A 116 4.07 12.57 -11.84
N SER A 117 4.23 13.03 -13.06
CA SER A 117 4.53 12.15 -14.19
C SER A 117 5.43 12.85 -15.21
N ARG A 118 6.16 12.02 -15.96
CA ARG A 118 6.96 12.42 -17.10
C ARG A 118 6.65 11.48 -18.25
N ARG A 119 6.36 12.04 -19.42
CA ARG A 119 6.21 11.27 -20.67
C ARG A 119 6.83 12.06 -21.82
N ASP A 120 7.71 11.42 -22.59
CA ASP A 120 8.37 12.04 -23.75
C ASP A 120 9.01 13.40 -23.41
N GLY A 121 9.59 13.53 -22.22
CA GLY A 121 10.18 14.76 -21.70
C GLY A 121 9.18 15.77 -21.15
N ALA A 122 7.88 15.63 -21.42
CA ALA A 122 6.85 16.50 -20.86
C ALA A 122 6.54 16.11 -19.40
N LEU A 123 6.60 17.10 -18.52
CA LEU A 123 6.26 16.96 -17.12
C LEU A 123 4.80 17.29 -16.87
N SER A 124 4.15 16.52 -16.02
CA SER A 124 2.81 16.80 -15.50
C SER A 124 2.78 16.62 -14.00
N CYS A 125 2.02 17.45 -13.33
CA CYS A 125 1.84 17.40 -11.90
C CYS A 125 0.39 17.72 -11.55
N ALA A 126 -0.19 16.98 -10.63
CA ALA A 126 -1.54 17.19 -10.15
C ALA A 126 -1.60 17.09 -8.64
N LEU A 127 -2.45 17.88 -8.03
CA LEU A 127 -2.92 17.68 -6.67
C LEU A 127 -4.14 16.75 -6.71
N ALA A 128 -4.12 15.72 -5.89
CA ALA A 128 -5.23 14.78 -5.75
C ALA A 128 -5.76 14.78 -4.32
N ALA A 129 -7.07 14.72 -4.18
CA ALA A 129 -7.75 14.56 -2.90
C ALA A 129 -8.81 13.47 -3.02
N GLY A 130 -9.03 12.74 -1.95
CA GLY A 130 -10.05 11.69 -1.94
C GLY A 130 -9.93 10.75 -0.75
N HIS A 131 -10.44 9.55 -0.93
CA HIS A 131 -10.40 8.54 0.12
C HIS A 131 -10.31 7.13 -0.48
N ALA A 132 -9.81 6.21 0.34
CA ALA A 132 -9.99 4.78 0.14
C ALA A 132 -10.98 4.23 1.17
N GLU A 133 -11.82 3.30 0.76
CA GLU A 133 -12.67 2.49 1.63
C GLU A 133 -12.05 1.12 1.85
N LEU A 134 -12.04 0.65 3.09
CA LEU A 134 -11.52 -0.66 3.46
C LEU A 134 -12.66 -1.64 3.72
N ARG A 135 -12.42 -2.90 3.36
CA ARG A 135 -13.29 -4.03 3.71
C ARG A 135 -12.41 -5.22 4.08
N GLY A 136 -12.47 -5.63 5.36
CA GLY A 136 -11.61 -6.69 5.86
C GLY A 136 -10.11 -6.36 5.78
N GLY A 137 -9.74 -5.09 5.99
CA GLY A 137 -8.36 -4.61 5.94
C GLY A 137 -7.79 -4.39 4.52
N LYS A 138 -8.56 -4.73 3.47
CA LYS A 138 -8.19 -4.50 2.07
C LYS A 138 -8.97 -3.33 1.48
N ILE A 139 -8.40 -2.66 0.51
CA ILE A 139 -9.02 -1.55 -0.23
C ILE A 139 -10.14 -2.10 -1.10
N SER A 140 -11.36 -1.61 -0.92
CA SER A 140 -12.53 -1.96 -1.73
C SER A 140 -12.89 -0.88 -2.75
N THR A 141 -12.56 0.38 -2.45
CA THR A 141 -12.81 1.50 -3.34
C THR A 141 -11.75 2.56 -3.15
N ILE A 142 -11.30 3.18 -4.23
CA ILE A 142 -10.56 4.45 -4.19
C ILE A 142 -11.39 5.48 -4.95
N VAL A 143 -11.66 6.62 -4.30
CA VAL A 143 -12.33 7.77 -4.90
C VAL A 143 -11.35 8.93 -4.92
N LEU A 144 -11.08 9.53 -6.08
CA LEU A 144 -10.17 10.66 -6.24
C LEU A 144 -10.77 11.74 -7.13
N VAL A 145 -10.49 12.98 -6.76
CA VAL A 145 -10.56 14.14 -7.65
C VAL A 145 -9.15 14.71 -7.82
N ARG A 146 -8.86 15.22 -9.00
CA ARG A 146 -7.52 15.73 -9.34
C ARG A 146 -7.61 17.12 -9.95
N SER A 147 -6.62 17.93 -9.66
CA SER A 147 -6.41 19.24 -10.29
C SER A 147 -5.00 19.28 -10.88
N THR A 148 -4.90 19.27 -12.20
CA THR A 148 -3.60 19.42 -12.87
C THR A 148 -3.09 20.84 -12.66
N LEU A 149 -1.83 20.95 -12.22
CA LEU A 149 -1.17 22.20 -12.02
C LEU A 149 -0.61 22.72 -13.35
N ASP A 150 -0.81 24.00 -13.60
CA ASP A 150 -0.35 24.68 -14.81
C ASP A 150 0.56 25.85 -14.38
N PRO A 151 1.85 25.82 -14.73
CA PRO A 151 2.79 26.88 -14.35
C PRO A 151 2.44 28.26 -14.91
N ALA A 152 1.61 28.31 -15.97
CA ALA A 152 1.11 29.57 -16.51
C ALA A 152 -0.02 30.19 -15.65
N LYS A 153 -0.64 29.40 -14.77
CA LYS A 153 -1.77 29.82 -13.93
C LYS A 153 -1.40 30.04 -12.47
N GLY A 154 -0.23 29.62 -12.06
CA GLY A 154 0.19 29.76 -10.66
C GLY A 154 1.47 28.99 -10.33
N PRO A 155 1.92 29.10 -9.07
CA PRO A 155 3.11 28.38 -8.64
C PRO A 155 2.89 26.86 -8.66
N MET A 156 3.92 26.14 -9.07
CA MET A 156 3.94 24.69 -8.98
C MET A 156 4.15 24.24 -7.53
N ASP A 157 3.60 23.10 -7.20
CA ASP A 157 3.86 22.48 -5.89
C ASP A 157 5.34 22.07 -5.77
N PRO A 158 6.01 22.27 -4.61
CA PRO A 158 7.42 21.92 -4.42
C PRO A 158 7.74 20.45 -4.66
N GLU A 159 6.76 19.56 -4.55
CA GLU A 159 6.94 18.13 -4.81
C GLU A 159 6.79 17.74 -6.29
N CYS A 160 6.41 18.68 -7.16
CA CYS A 160 6.41 18.45 -8.61
C CYS A 160 7.83 18.32 -9.16
N TRP A 161 8.02 17.50 -10.19
CA TRP A 161 9.29 17.47 -10.91
C TRP A 161 9.48 18.75 -11.69
N THR A 162 10.71 19.26 -11.67
CA THR A 162 11.08 20.50 -12.37
C THR A 162 12.03 20.26 -13.55
N LYS A 163 12.59 19.05 -13.66
CA LYS A 163 13.52 18.62 -14.73
C LYS A 163 13.37 17.12 -14.98
#